data_6f14d5631c7274c1922e32e9957306ac
#
_entry.id   6f14d5631c7274c1922e32e9957306ac
#
_cell.length_a   1.000
_cell.length_b   1.000
_cell.length_c   1.000
_cell.angle_alpha   90.00
_cell.angle_beta   90.00
_cell.angle_gamma   90.00
#
_symmetry.space_group_name_H-M   'P 1'
#
loop_
_entity.id
_entity.type
_entity.pdbx_description
1 polymer ?
#
loop_
_entity_poly.entity_id
_entity_poly.type
_entity_poly.pdbx_seq_one_letter_code
_entity_poly.pdbx_strand_id
1 'polypeptide(L)'
;MKRLCYFVNSDWYFDLHWTERAVAARDAGYEIHIISHFIGEEIIKKFKTLGFICHNVSLVAQSFNIFVFFRAFLNARKIIKEINPDLLHCITLKPCLIGGVNARRSNSPVVISFVGLG
;
A
#
# COMPACT_ATOMS: atom_id res chain seq x y z
N MET A 1 3.21 -18.04 6.81
CA MET A 1 3.53 -16.67 7.23
C MET A 1 2.38 -15.76 6.84
N LYS A 2 1.89 -14.97 7.79
CA LYS A 2 0.82 -14.01 7.50
C LYS A 2 1.35 -12.82 6.73
N ARG A 3 0.56 -12.31 5.80
CA ARG A 3 0.92 -11.20 4.94
C ARG A 3 0.17 -9.95 5.35
N LEU A 4 0.92 -8.90 5.67
CA LEU A 4 0.38 -7.57 5.94
C LEU A 4 0.74 -6.68 4.76
N CYS A 5 -0.27 -6.12 4.12
CA CYS A 5 -0.09 -5.24 2.98
C CYS A 5 -0.47 -3.82 3.35
N TYR A 6 0.47 -2.89 3.20
CA TYR A 6 0.21 -1.46 3.34
C TYR A 6 -0.02 -0.86 1.95
N PHE A 7 -1.11 -0.13 1.81
CA PHE A 7 -1.42 0.58 0.58
C PHE A 7 -1.42 2.08 0.87
N VAL A 8 -0.43 2.78 0.37
CA VAL A 8 -0.21 4.19 0.67
C VAL A 8 0.05 4.97 -0.62
N ASN A 9 -0.43 6.20 -0.67
CA ASN A 9 -0.32 7.05 -1.86
C ASN A 9 1.13 7.47 -2.15
N SER A 10 1.91 7.78 -1.11
CA SER A 10 3.25 8.31 -1.24
C SER A 10 4.26 7.49 -0.47
N ASP A 11 5.35 7.09 -1.15
CA ASP A 11 6.42 6.31 -0.57
C ASP A 11 7.16 7.06 0.54
N TRP A 12 7.44 8.36 0.33
CA TRP A 12 8.15 9.17 1.33
C TRP A 12 7.32 9.37 2.59
N TYR A 13 5.99 9.49 2.45
CA TYR A 13 5.09 9.61 3.59
C TYR A 13 5.13 8.34 4.45
N PHE A 14 5.09 7.18 3.81
CA PHE A 14 5.20 5.91 4.51
C PHE A 14 6.55 5.79 5.21
N ASP A 15 7.64 6.14 4.52
CA ASP A 15 8.97 6.09 5.09
C ASP A 15 9.09 6.95 6.34
N LEU A 16 8.51 8.15 6.31
CA LEU A 16 8.62 9.09 7.41
C LEU A 16 7.76 8.70 8.63
N HIS A 17 6.57 8.16 8.40
CA HIS A 17 5.59 7.99 9.47
C HIS A 17 5.27 6.54 9.85
N TRP A 18 5.53 5.59 8.98
CA TRP A 18 5.03 4.22 9.15
C TRP A 18 6.11 3.14 9.19
N THR A 19 7.36 3.45 8.87
CA THR A 19 8.43 2.46 8.78
C THR A 19 8.63 1.72 10.10
N GLU A 20 8.62 2.40 11.23
CA GLU A 20 8.81 1.76 12.52
C GLU A 20 7.70 0.75 12.84
N ARG A 21 6.46 1.08 12.50
CA ARG A 21 5.33 0.19 12.70
C ARG A 21 5.43 -1.04 11.81
N ALA A 22 5.87 -0.85 10.57
CA ALA A 22 6.07 -1.95 9.64
C ALA A 22 7.20 -2.87 10.09
N VAL A 23 8.28 -2.31 10.63
CA VAL A 23 9.39 -3.10 11.19
C VAL A 23 8.90 -3.91 12.39
N ALA A 24 8.10 -3.32 13.26
CA ALA A 24 7.53 -4.03 14.41
C ALA A 24 6.64 -5.20 13.97
N ALA A 25 5.84 -5.00 12.93
CA ALA A 25 5.00 -6.07 12.38
C ALA A 25 5.85 -7.17 11.74
N ARG A 26 6.92 -6.81 11.03
CA ARG A 26 7.86 -7.78 10.46
C ARG A 26 8.48 -8.63 11.57
N ASP A 27 8.92 -7.98 12.65
CA ASP A 27 9.54 -8.67 13.79
C ASP A 27 8.55 -9.58 14.50
N ALA A 28 7.25 -9.28 14.43
CA ALA A 28 6.19 -10.12 14.96
C ALA A 28 5.84 -11.31 14.03
N GLY A 29 6.51 -11.46 12.89
CA GLY A 29 6.35 -12.60 12.01
C GLY A 29 5.53 -12.36 10.75
N TYR A 30 5.18 -11.11 10.45
CA TYR A 30 4.44 -10.78 9.24
C TYR A 30 5.38 -10.57 8.04
N GLU A 31 4.93 -11.04 6.88
CA GLU A 31 5.54 -10.66 5.61
C GLU A 31 4.96 -9.31 5.20
N ILE A 32 5.81 -8.30 5.03
CA ILE A 32 5.38 -6.92 4.81
C ILE A 32 5.44 -6.59 3.33
N HIS A 33 4.27 -6.22 2.78
CA HIS A 33 4.16 -5.73 1.41
C HIS A 33 3.74 -4.27 1.44
N ILE A 34 4.35 -3.46 0.57
CA ILE A 34 4.04 -2.04 0.47
C ILE A 34 3.66 -1.72 -0.98
N ILE A 35 2.41 -1.32 -1.18
CA ILE A 35 1.92 -0.83 -2.47
C ILE A 35 1.90 0.68 -2.40
N SER A 36 2.68 1.33 -3.27
CA SER A 36 2.78 2.78 -3.29
C SER A 36 3.23 3.27 -4.67
N HIS A 37 3.11 4.57 -4.87
CA HIS A 37 3.75 5.23 -6.01
C HIS A 37 5.17 5.59 -5.60
N PHE A 38 6.13 4.78 -6.01
CA PHE A 38 7.54 5.00 -5.71
C PHE A 38 8.14 5.94 -6.74
N ILE A 39 8.66 7.08 -6.28
CA ILE A 39 9.21 8.11 -7.15
C ILE A 39 10.66 7.82 -7.53
N GLY A 40 11.42 7.20 -6.65
CA GLY A 40 12.82 6.89 -6.89
C GLY A 40 13.21 5.52 -6.35
N GLU A 41 14.47 5.16 -6.57
CA GLU A 41 14.97 3.86 -6.14
C GLU A 41 15.49 3.84 -4.72
N GLU A 42 15.80 4.99 -4.14
CA GLU A 42 16.40 5.08 -2.80
C GLU A 42 15.51 4.48 -1.72
N ILE A 43 14.23 4.84 -1.71
CA ILE A 43 13.27 4.34 -0.73
C ILE A 43 13.03 2.85 -0.97
N ILE A 44 12.95 2.42 -2.22
CA ILE A 44 12.79 1.01 -2.56
C ILE A 44 13.97 0.19 -2.02
N LYS A 45 15.19 0.67 -2.19
CA LYS A 45 16.38 0.01 -1.66
C LYS A 45 16.36 -0.08 -0.14
N LYS A 46 15.96 1.01 0.52
CA LYS A 46 15.83 1.05 1.97
C LYS A 46 14.82 0.00 2.46
N PHE A 47 13.65 -0.06 1.83
CA PHE A 47 12.61 -1.01 2.21
C PHE A 47 13.03 -2.46 1.94
N LYS A 48 13.71 -2.72 0.83
CA LYS A 48 14.26 -4.06 0.56
C LYS A 48 15.26 -4.48 1.62
N THR A 49 16.11 -3.57 2.07
CA THR A 49 17.07 -3.84 3.15
C THR A 49 16.35 -4.19 4.45
N LEU A 50 15.18 -3.58 4.70
CA LEU A 50 14.37 -3.89 5.86
C LEU A 50 13.55 -5.19 5.70
N GLY A 51 13.63 -5.83 4.54
CA GLY A 51 12.89 -7.07 4.27
C GLY A 51 11.47 -6.84 3.76
N PHE A 52 11.13 -5.63 3.33
CA PHE A 52 9.81 -5.31 2.78
C PHE A 52 9.76 -5.62 1.30
N ILE A 53 8.58 -6.04 0.83
CA ILE A 53 8.33 -6.30 -0.59
C ILE A 53 7.56 -5.12 -1.17
N CYS A 54 8.17 -4.43 -2.14
CA CYS A 54 7.61 -3.21 -2.71
C CYS A 54 6.89 -3.50 -4.02
N HIS A 55 5.71 -2.88 -4.17
CA HIS A 55 4.91 -2.96 -5.39
C HIS A 55 4.59 -1.55 -5.85
N ASN A 56 5.01 -1.20 -7.06
CA ASN A 56 4.81 0.15 -7.59
C ASN A 56 3.49 0.24 -8.34
N VAL A 57 2.69 1.25 -7.99
CA VAL A 57 1.46 1.59 -8.71
C VAL A 57 1.49 3.05 -9.10
N SER A 58 0.86 3.36 -10.22
CA SER A 58 0.82 4.74 -10.72
C SER A 58 -0.33 5.50 -10.05
N LEU A 59 -0.08 6.05 -8.86
CA LEU A 59 -1.03 6.90 -8.15
C LEU A 59 -0.55 8.34 -8.20
N VAL A 60 -1.20 9.15 -9.02
CA VAL A 60 -0.91 10.59 -9.05
C VAL A 60 -1.83 11.26 -8.04
N ALA A 61 -1.26 11.73 -6.92
CA ALA A 61 -2.02 12.24 -5.77
C ALA A 61 -2.94 13.42 -6.12
N GLN A 62 -2.56 14.23 -7.10
CA GLN A 62 -3.28 15.44 -7.48
C GLN A 62 -4.11 15.29 -8.75
N SER A 63 -4.16 14.09 -9.33
CA SER A 63 -4.93 13.88 -10.55
C SER A 63 -6.38 13.52 -10.23
N PHE A 64 -7.30 14.28 -10.79
CA PHE A 64 -8.73 13.98 -10.76
C PHE A 64 -9.20 13.33 -12.05
N ASN A 65 -8.28 12.89 -12.91
CA ASN A 65 -8.63 12.23 -14.15
C ASN A 65 -9.19 10.83 -13.85
N ILE A 66 -10.42 10.60 -14.26
CA ILE A 66 -11.13 9.36 -13.99
C ILE A 66 -10.44 8.15 -14.66
N PHE A 67 -9.81 8.32 -15.81
CA PHE A 67 -9.09 7.26 -16.49
C PHE A 67 -7.82 6.86 -15.75
N VAL A 68 -7.10 7.84 -15.18
CA VAL A 68 -5.92 7.58 -14.37
C VAL A 68 -6.32 6.82 -13.10
N PHE A 69 -7.39 7.26 -12.45
CA PHE A 69 -7.91 6.58 -11.26
C PHE A 69 -8.32 5.14 -11.56
N PHE A 70 -9.04 4.93 -12.65
CA PHE A 70 -9.51 3.60 -13.05
C PHE A 70 -8.34 2.66 -13.36
N ARG A 71 -7.32 3.19 -14.03
CA ARG A 71 -6.10 2.42 -14.32
C ARG A 71 -5.36 2.03 -13.04
N ALA A 72 -5.23 2.97 -12.10
CA ALA A 72 -4.63 2.71 -10.80
C ALA A 72 -5.45 1.66 -10.03
N PHE A 73 -6.77 1.74 -10.11
CA PHE A 73 -7.66 0.75 -9.49
C PHE A 73 -7.40 -0.65 -10.02
N LEU A 74 -7.31 -0.81 -11.35
CA LEU A 74 -7.06 -2.12 -11.95
C LEU A 74 -5.68 -2.67 -11.60
N ASN A 75 -4.66 -1.82 -11.61
CA ASN A 75 -3.30 -2.23 -11.25
C ASN A 75 -3.24 -2.65 -9.77
N ALA A 76 -3.83 -1.87 -8.89
CA ALA A 76 -3.87 -2.20 -7.47
C ALA A 76 -4.64 -3.50 -7.22
N ARG A 77 -5.77 -3.69 -7.91
CA ARG A 77 -6.55 -4.91 -7.80
C ARG A 77 -5.73 -6.15 -8.16
N LYS A 78 -4.98 -6.07 -9.25
CA LYS A 78 -4.11 -7.17 -9.69
C LYS A 78 -3.05 -7.49 -8.64
N ILE A 79 -2.38 -6.46 -8.13
CA ILE A 79 -1.33 -6.62 -7.13
C ILE A 79 -1.90 -7.20 -5.83
N ILE A 80 -3.02 -6.68 -5.34
CA ILE A 80 -3.66 -7.17 -4.12
C ILE A 80 -4.05 -8.65 -4.26
N LYS A 81 -4.57 -9.04 -5.42
CA LYS A 81 -4.90 -10.45 -5.68
C LYS A 81 -3.66 -11.34 -5.66
N GLU A 82 -2.56 -10.89 -6.25
CA GLU A 82 -1.31 -11.64 -6.27
C GLU A 82 -0.72 -11.80 -4.87
N ILE A 83 -0.78 -10.75 -4.05
CA ILE A 83 -0.30 -10.79 -2.67
C ILE A 83 -1.19 -11.69 -1.82
N ASN A 84 -2.49 -11.62 -2.03
CA ASN A 84 -3.51 -12.27 -1.20
C ASN A 84 -3.26 -12.00 0.29
N PRO A 85 -3.34 -10.74 0.73
CA PRO A 85 -2.95 -10.38 2.09
C PRO A 85 -3.93 -10.89 3.13
N ASP A 86 -3.41 -11.24 4.29
CA ASP A 86 -4.23 -11.55 5.46
C ASP A 86 -4.84 -10.29 6.09
N LEU A 87 -4.13 -9.17 5.95
CA LEU A 87 -4.61 -7.86 6.39
C LEU A 87 -4.16 -6.79 5.40
N LEU A 88 -5.09 -5.96 4.95
CA LEU A 88 -4.81 -4.82 4.08
C LEU A 88 -5.00 -3.54 4.88
N HIS A 89 -3.93 -2.76 5.02
CA HIS A 89 -3.93 -1.49 5.72
C HIS A 89 -3.82 -0.35 4.71
N CYS A 90 -4.93 0.35 4.47
CA CYS A 90 -5.00 1.45 3.53
C CYS A 90 -4.77 2.78 4.25
N ILE A 91 -3.87 3.58 3.70
CA ILE A 91 -3.47 4.86 4.28
C ILE A 91 -3.71 5.95 3.25
N THR A 92 -4.33 7.04 3.64
CA THR A 92 -4.78 8.16 2.80
C THR A 92 -6.00 7.82 1.94
N LEU A 93 -6.60 8.86 1.32
CA LEU A 93 -7.94 8.72 0.74
C LEU A 93 -8.02 7.81 -0.48
N LYS A 94 -7.16 8.02 -1.49
CA LYS A 94 -7.21 7.21 -2.71
C LYS A 94 -6.95 5.73 -2.47
N PRO A 95 -5.86 5.34 -1.75
CA PRO A 95 -5.66 3.94 -1.39
C PRO A 95 -6.81 3.34 -0.59
N CYS A 96 -7.41 4.10 0.32
CA CYS A 96 -8.54 3.61 1.10
C CYS A 96 -9.75 3.28 0.22
N LEU A 97 -10.06 4.11 -0.75
CA LEU A 97 -11.16 3.85 -1.68
C LEU A 97 -10.88 2.62 -2.55
N ILE A 98 -9.70 2.56 -3.13
CA ILE A 98 -9.30 1.43 -3.99
C ILE A 98 -9.22 0.14 -3.20
N GLY A 99 -8.52 0.18 -2.07
CA GLY A 99 -8.30 -1.00 -1.23
C GLY A 99 -9.59 -1.51 -0.61
N GLY A 100 -10.45 -0.61 -0.13
CA GLY A 100 -11.73 -0.98 0.46
C GLY A 100 -12.62 -1.75 -0.51
N VAL A 101 -12.73 -1.28 -1.76
CA VAL A 101 -13.52 -1.95 -2.78
C VAL A 101 -12.92 -3.31 -3.14
N ASN A 102 -11.60 -3.38 -3.30
CA ASN A 102 -10.93 -4.64 -3.64
C ASN A 102 -11.02 -5.67 -2.52
N ALA A 103 -10.85 -5.25 -1.28
CA ALA A 103 -10.94 -6.14 -0.12
C ALA A 103 -12.35 -6.69 0.05
N ARG A 104 -13.37 -5.88 -0.24
CA ARG A 104 -14.76 -6.31 -0.18
C ARG A 104 -15.04 -7.48 -1.13
N ARG A 105 -14.36 -7.49 -2.28
CA ARG A 105 -14.47 -8.58 -3.25
C ARG A 105 -13.67 -9.83 -2.87
N SER A 106 -12.55 -9.64 -2.18
CA SER A 106 -11.65 -10.73 -1.81
C SER A 106 -11.86 -11.26 -0.39
N ASN A 107 -12.79 -10.66 0.38
CA ASN A 107 -13.05 -10.98 1.78
C ASN A 107 -11.84 -10.82 2.70
N SER A 108 -10.87 -10.01 2.32
CA SER A 108 -9.72 -9.69 3.16
C SER A 108 -10.08 -8.65 4.21
N PRO A 109 -9.63 -8.81 5.47
CA PRO A 109 -9.79 -7.75 6.47
C PRO A 109 -9.08 -6.47 6.05
N VAL A 110 -9.72 -5.33 6.27
CA VAL A 110 -9.19 -4.03 5.89
C VAL A 110 -9.15 -3.11 7.10
N VAL A 111 -8.00 -2.47 7.29
CA VAL A 111 -7.84 -1.37 8.23
C VAL A 111 -7.66 -0.09 7.42
N ILE A 112 -8.41 0.93 7.75
CA ILE A 112 -8.37 2.21 7.05
C ILE A 112 -7.88 3.28 8.01
N SER A 113 -6.81 3.98 7.61
CA SER A 113 -6.29 5.12 8.37
C SER A 113 -6.40 6.39 7.53
N PHE A 114 -7.22 7.31 7.98
CA PHE A 114 -7.31 8.63 7.36
C PHE A 114 -6.30 9.56 8.04
N VAL A 115 -5.20 9.82 7.36
CA VAL A 115 -4.13 10.68 7.90
C VAL A 115 -3.96 11.86 6.98
N GLY A 116 -4.78 12.87 7.19
CA GLY A 116 -4.75 14.08 6.38
C GLY A 116 -5.38 13.92 5.01
N LEU A 117 -5.62 15.05 4.35
CA LEU A 117 -6.21 15.13 3.02
C LEU A 117 -5.16 15.45 1.94
N GLY A 118 -3.93 15.22 2.25
CA GLY A 118 -2.85 15.51 1.32
C GLY A 118 -2.54 14.42 0.33
#